data_5e48f1533cfbc90faeaf82ad53652bf1
#
_entry.id   5e48f1533cfbc90faeaf82ad53652bf1
#
_cell.length_a   1.000
_cell.length_b   1.000
_cell.length_c   1.000
_cell.angle_alpha   90.00
_cell.angle_beta   90.00
_cell.angle_gamma   90.00
#
_symmetry.space_group_name_H-M   'P 1'
#
loop_
_entity.id
_entity.type
_entity.pdbx_description
1 polymer ?
#
loop_
_entity_poly.entity_id
_entity_poly.type
_entity_poly.pdbx_seq_one_letter_code
_entity_poly.pdbx_strand_id
1 'polypeptide(L)'
;MYLLLMYLLIMYFLILIYLVFYGIPSIGGFEYSSTMSFIITLSIYASAYLIEVFRSGLSAIEQGLIDAAKAIGLNYIQRLIYVRIPTMFRIVLPAMSNTYISLFKDTSLASVIAVPELMYGAQWINFNTFRIIEVYAVIAPMYLGVGFIILMLLRNKARKRVPQCRYELVL
;
A
#
# COMPACT_ATOMS: atom_id res chain seq x y z
N MET A 1 -6.47 9.33 18.95
CA MET A 1 -5.25 9.66 18.17
C MET A 1 -5.17 8.92 16.84
N TYR A 2 -5.29 7.57 16.80
CA TYR A 2 -5.20 6.79 15.54
C TYR A 2 -6.31 7.11 14.52
N LEU A 3 -7.56 7.32 14.96
CA LEU A 3 -8.68 7.67 14.08
C LEU A 3 -8.45 9.01 13.38
N LEU A 4 -7.99 10.02 14.12
CA LEU A 4 -7.71 11.35 13.57
C LEU A 4 -6.59 11.28 12.50
N LEU A 5 -5.55 10.51 12.76
CA LEU A 5 -4.44 10.30 11.81
C LEU A 5 -4.92 9.59 10.54
N MET A 6 -5.82 8.61 10.67
CA MET A 6 -6.43 7.91 9.55
C MET A 6 -7.31 8.84 8.70
N TYR A 7 -8.10 9.72 9.34
CA TYR A 7 -8.86 10.74 8.63
C TYR A 7 -7.97 11.72 7.86
N LEU A 8 -6.89 12.18 8.49
CA LEU A 8 -5.94 13.09 7.83
C LEU A 8 -5.28 12.44 6.60
N LEU A 9 -4.94 11.16 6.67
CA LEU A 9 -4.34 10.43 5.52
C LEU A 9 -5.33 10.30 4.36
N ILE A 10 -6.59 9.97 4.62
CA ILE A 10 -7.64 9.88 3.59
C ILE A 10 -7.89 11.27 2.98
N MET A 11 -8.01 12.31 3.80
CA MET A 11 -8.19 13.69 3.33
C MET A 11 -7.01 14.13 2.47
N TYR A 12 -5.77 13.83 2.90
CA TYR A 12 -4.56 14.13 2.11
C TYR A 12 -4.58 13.43 0.75
N PHE A 13 -4.96 12.16 0.71
CA PHE A 13 -5.05 11.41 -0.54
C PHE A 13 -6.13 11.98 -1.47
N LEU A 14 -7.30 12.35 -0.96
CA LEU A 14 -8.35 13.02 -1.74
C LEU A 14 -7.88 14.35 -2.30
N ILE A 15 -7.23 15.19 -1.49
CA ILE A 15 -6.67 16.46 -1.94
C ILE A 15 -5.65 16.23 -3.05
N LEU A 16 -4.78 15.22 -2.92
CA LEU A 16 -3.80 14.89 -3.94
C LEU A 16 -4.45 14.45 -5.26
N ILE A 17 -5.53 13.66 -5.20
CA ILE A 17 -6.31 13.26 -6.37
C ILE A 17 -6.85 14.50 -7.11
N TYR A 18 -7.49 15.42 -6.38
CA TYR A 18 -8.04 16.65 -6.98
C TYR A 18 -6.95 17.57 -7.52
N LEU A 19 -5.83 17.70 -6.81
CA LEU A 19 -4.71 18.54 -7.24
C LEU A 19 -4.10 18.02 -8.53
N VAL A 20 -3.91 16.70 -8.66
CA VAL A 20 -3.35 16.11 -9.89
C VAL A 20 -4.36 16.17 -11.03
N PHE A 21 -5.63 15.92 -10.76
CA PHE A 21 -6.66 15.85 -11.81
C PHE A 21 -7.07 17.24 -12.34
N TYR A 22 -7.23 18.23 -11.47
CA TYR A 22 -7.65 19.59 -11.83
C TYR A 22 -6.50 20.60 -11.84
N GLY A 23 -5.56 20.48 -10.89
CA GLY A 23 -4.49 21.47 -10.69
C GLY A 23 -3.43 21.43 -11.79
N ILE A 24 -2.91 20.26 -12.13
CA ILE A 24 -1.86 20.13 -13.15
C ILE A 24 -2.33 20.57 -14.54
N PRO A 25 -3.51 20.12 -15.03
CA PRO A 25 -4.04 20.60 -16.31
C PRO A 25 -4.27 22.11 -16.36
N SER A 26 -4.73 22.67 -15.25
CA SER A 26 -5.00 24.12 -15.15
C SER A 26 -3.75 24.99 -15.32
N ILE A 27 -2.58 24.50 -14.88
CA ILE A 27 -1.32 25.24 -14.96
C ILE A 27 -0.55 24.91 -16.25
N GLY A 28 -0.56 23.64 -16.67
CA GLY A 28 0.28 23.13 -17.75
C GLY A 28 -0.39 22.99 -19.11
N GLY A 29 -1.70 23.16 -19.22
CA GLY A 29 -2.44 22.99 -20.47
C GLY A 29 -2.47 21.54 -21.00
N PHE A 30 -2.07 20.55 -20.19
CA PHE A 30 -2.10 19.15 -20.55
C PHE A 30 -3.38 18.50 -20.05
N GLU A 31 -4.16 17.91 -20.96
CA GLU A 31 -5.34 17.12 -20.61
C GLU A 31 -4.94 15.66 -20.35
N TYR A 32 -5.05 15.24 -19.10
CA TYR A 32 -4.89 13.83 -18.73
C TYR A 32 -6.26 13.16 -18.61
N SER A 33 -6.33 11.90 -19.03
CA SER A 33 -7.51 11.09 -18.73
C SER A 33 -7.61 10.89 -17.20
N SER A 34 -8.84 10.75 -16.67
CA SER A 34 -9.08 10.48 -15.25
C SER A 34 -8.25 9.30 -14.72
N THR A 35 -8.14 8.24 -15.54
CA THR A 35 -7.36 7.04 -15.22
C THR A 35 -5.86 7.34 -15.06
N MET A 36 -5.28 8.14 -15.97
CA MET A 36 -3.87 8.53 -15.90
C MET A 36 -3.59 9.39 -14.68
N SER A 37 -4.44 10.36 -14.41
CA SER A 37 -4.33 11.22 -13.21
C SER A 37 -4.39 10.38 -11.92
N PHE A 38 -5.27 9.39 -11.87
CA PHE A 38 -5.37 8.50 -10.72
C PHE A 38 -4.12 7.61 -10.56
N ILE A 39 -3.59 7.03 -11.66
CA ILE A 39 -2.37 6.20 -11.61
C ILE A 39 -1.18 7.02 -11.10
N ILE A 40 -1.01 8.26 -11.56
CA ILE A 40 0.06 9.14 -11.10
C ILE A 40 -0.09 9.42 -9.59
N THR A 41 -1.29 9.79 -9.17
CA THR A 41 -1.59 10.08 -7.77
C THR A 41 -1.36 8.87 -6.87
N LEU A 42 -1.88 7.70 -7.27
CA LEU A 42 -1.71 6.46 -6.51
C LEU A 42 -0.24 6.04 -6.44
N SER A 43 0.53 6.26 -7.53
CA SER A 43 1.98 5.95 -7.55
C SER A 43 2.76 6.81 -6.58
N ILE A 44 2.48 8.12 -6.50
CA ILE A 44 3.12 9.03 -5.56
C ILE A 44 2.77 8.64 -4.12
N TYR A 45 1.48 8.41 -3.85
CA TYR A 45 0.99 8.01 -2.54
C TYR A 45 1.57 6.67 -2.08
N ALA A 46 1.55 5.65 -2.95
CA ALA A 46 2.12 4.34 -2.68
C ALA A 46 3.63 4.39 -2.43
N SER A 47 4.35 5.23 -3.17
CA SER A 47 5.80 5.43 -2.99
C SER A 47 6.13 5.96 -1.60
N ALA A 48 5.38 6.96 -1.12
CA ALA A 48 5.56 7.50 0.22
C ALA A 48 5.36 6.43 1.31
N TYR A 49 4.32 5.62 1.16
CA TYR A 49 4.04 4.50 2.08
C TYR A 49 5.14 3.44 2.06
N LEU A 50 5.61 3.06 0.87
CA LEU A 50 6.65 2.05 0.73
C LEU A 50 7.99 2.52 1.31
N ILE A 51 8.33 3.80 1.16
CA ILE A 51 9.53 4.39 1.77
C ILE A 51 9.50 4.19 3.30
N GLU A 52 8.35 4.46 3.94
CA GLU A 52 8.21 4.29 5.39
C GLU A 52 8.30 2.82 5.82
N VAL A 53 7.72 1.92 5.05
CA VAL A 53 7.81 0.47 5.29
C VAL A 53 9.26 -0.01 5.18
N PHE A 54 10.01 0.43 4.17
CA PHE A 54 11.43 0.09 4.03
C PHE A 54 12.29 0.70 5.12
N ARG A 55 12.03 1.96 5.49
CA ARG A 55 12.72 2.65 6.58
C ARG A 55 12.53 1.91 7.91
N SER A 56 11.30 1.54 8.24
CA SER A 56 10.99 0.78 9.46
C SER A 56 11.65 -0.59 9.45
N GLY A 57 11.66 -1.27 8.30
CA GLY A 57 12.33 -2.55 8.12
C GLY A 57 13.84 -2.49 8.32
N LEU A 58 14.49 -1.43 7.84
CA LEU A 58 15.93 -1.19 8.07
C LEU A 58 16.23 -0.90 9.54
N SER A 59 15.36 -0.15 10.21
CA SER A 59 15.51 0.20 11.62
C SER A 59 15.26 -0.99 12.56
N ALA A 60 14.51 -1.98 12.09
CA ALA A 60 14.21 -3.19 12.86
C ALA A 60 15.31 -4.27 12.81
N ILE A 61 16.39 -4.02 12.07
CA ILE A 61 17.53 -4.94 12.00
C ILE A 61 18.30 -4.86 13.32
N GLU A 62 18.49 -6.00 13.95
CA GLU A 62 19.21 -6.12 15.20
C GLU A 62 20.67 -5.67 15.07
N GLN A 63 21.12 -4.79 15.96
CA GLN A 63 22.47 -4.22 15.92
C GLN A 63 23.53 -5.30 16.09
N GLY A 64 23.28 -6.35 16.88
CA GLY A 64 24.18 -7.48 17.07
C GLY A 64 24.53 -8.20 15.77
N LEU A 65 23.57 -8.32 14.84
CA LEU A 65 23.84 -8.90 13.53
C LEU A 65 24.80 -8.04 12.70
N ILE A 66 24.66 -6.72 12.81
CA ILE A 66 25.54 -5.77 12.12
C ILE A 66 26.95 -5.82 12.71
N ASP A 67 27.08 -5.93 14.03
CA ASP A 67 28.35 -5.97 14.72
C ASP A 67 29.07 -7.32 14.50
N ALA A 68 28.34 -8.43 14.45
CA ALA A 68 28.89 -9.73 14.05
C ALA A 68 29.47 -9.67 12.62
N ALA A 69 28.75 -9.03 11.69
CA ALA A 69 29.22 -8.83 10.32
C ALA A 69 30.49 -7.94 10.23
N LYS A 70 30.64 -6.97 11.15
CA LYS A 70 31.88 -6.19 11.26
C LYS A 70 33.03 -7.05 11.81
N ALA A 71 32.75 -7.88 12.83
CA ALA A 71 33.77 -8.71 13.47
C ALA A 71 34.42 -9.73 12.49
N ILE A 72 33.68 -10.22 11.51
CA ILE A 72 34.21 -11.08 10.43
C ILE A 72 34.86 -10.29 9.26
N GLY A 73 35.04 -8.98 9.40
CA GLY A 73 35.78 -8.16 8.45
C GLY A 73 35.01 -7.69 7.23
N LEU A 74 33.67 -7.77 7.19
CA LEU A 74 32.88 -7.31 6.06
C LEU A 74 32.92 -5.78 5.91
N ASN A 75 33.24 -5.30 4.72
CA ASN A 75 33.17 -3.89 4.34
C ASN A 75 31.72 -3.37 4.39
N TYR A 76 31.56 -2.04 4.43
CA TYR A 76 30.23 -1.39 4.48
C TYR A 76 29.30 -1.87 3.36
N ILE A 77 29.78 -1.93 2.12
CA ILE A 77 29.00 -2.38 0.95
C ILE A 77 28.64 -3.86 1.07
N GLN A 78 29.56 -4.70 1.51
CA GLN A 78 29.30 -6.14 1.73
C GLN A 78 28.25 -6.36 2.82
N ARG A 79 28.33 -5.62 3.94
CA ARG A 79 27.30 -5.65 5.00
C ARG A 79 25.94 -5.19 4.48
N LEU A 80 25.91 -4.17 3.64
CA LEU A 80 24.66 -3.70 3.05
C LEU A 80 24.01 -4.79 2.17
N ILE A 81 24.78 -5.36 1.25
CA ILE A 81 24.27 -6.31 0.24
C ILE A 81 23.98 -7.69 0.85
N TYR A 82 24.87 -8.23 1.68
CA TYR A 82 24.76 -9.60 2.16
C TYR A 82 24.01 -9.73 3.50
N VAL A 83 23.91 -8.67 4.28
CA VAL A 83 23.30 -8.73 5.61
C VAL A 83 22.06 -7.83 5.70
N ARG A 84 22.19 -6.52 5.47
CA ARG A 84 21.10 -5.57 5.69
C ARG A 84 19.95 -5.75 4.71
N ILE A 85 20.22 -5.77 3.41
CA ILE A 85 19.17 -5.87 2.38
C ILE A 85 18.40 -7.19 2.49
N PRO A 86 19.02 -8.37 2.56
CA PRO A 86 18.26 -9.63 2.68
C PRO A 86 17.45 -9.72 3.98
N THR A 87 18.00 -9.25 5.08
CA THR A 87 17.30 -9.23 6.38
C THR A 87 16.12 -8.26 6.36
N MET A 88 16.33 -7.06 5.83
CA MET A 88 15.27 -6.06 5.65
C MET A 88 14.11 -6.61 4.83
N PHE A 89 14.38 -7.24 3.68
CA PHE A 89 13.31 -7.81 2.85
C PHE A 89 12.48 -8.86 3.59
N ARG A 90 13.10 -9.67 4.44
CA ARG A 90 12.37 -10.65 5.26
C ARG A 90 11.42 -9.99 6.25
N ILE A 91 11.84 -8.88 6.86
CA ILE A 91 11.03 -8.11 7.83
C ILE A 91 9.91 -7.35 7.10
N VAL A 92 10.22 -6.74 5.95
CA VAL A 92 9.32 -5.86 5.20
C VAL A 92 8.22 -6.62 4.46
N LEU A 93 8.51 -7.83 3.94
CA LEU A 93 7.54 -8.61 3.15
C LEU A 93 6.16 -8.79 3.81
N PRO A 94 6.03 -9.14 5.09
CA PRO A 94 4.73 -9.22 5.75
C PRO A 94 4.03 -7.85 5.84
N ALA A 95 4.77 -6.79 6.15
CA ALA A 95 4.25 -5.43 6.24
C ALA A 95 3.76 -4.92 4.88
N MET A 96 4.51 -5.16 3.80
CA MET A 96 4.11 -4.83 2.44
C MET A 96 2.77 -5.47 2.05
N SER A 97 2.50 -6.70 2.48
CA SER A 97 1.22 -7.37 2.20
C SER A 97 0.03 -6.55 2.72
N ASN A 98 0.14 -5.99 3.92
CA ASN A 98 -0.89 -5.13 4.49
C ASN A 98 -1.02 -3.81 3.72
N THR A 99 0.10 -3.21 3.31
CA THR A 99 0.11 -1.99 2.51
C THR A 99 -0.58 -2.19 1.16
N TYR A 100 -0.34 -3.30 0.47
CA TYR A 100 -1.03 -3.60 -0.81
C TYR A 100 -2.55 -3.74 -0.64
N ILE A 101 -3.02 -4.31 0.46
CA ILE A 101 -4.46 -4.41 0.74
C ILE A 101 -5.06 -3.03 0.99
N SER A 102 -4.36 -2.18 1.74
CA SER A 102 -4.81 -0.80 1.95
C SER A 102 -4.89 -0.04 0.63
N LEU A 103 -3.83 -0.10 -0.20
CA LEU A 103 -3.83 0.52 -1.53
C LEU A 103 -4.95 -0.01 -2.42
N PHE A 104 -5.25 -1.32 -2.37
CA PHE A 104 -6.38 -1.89 -3.10
C PHE A 104 -7.73 -1.31 -2.65
N LYS A 105 -7.93 -1.09 -1.35
CA LYS A 105 -9.14 -0.42 -0.85
C LYS A 105 -9.20 1.04 -1.29
N ASP A 106 -8.06 1.72 -1.30
CA ASP A 106 -7.95 3.12 -1.69
C ASP A 106 -8.24 3.33 -3.18
N THR A 107 -8.18 2.28 -4.02
CA THR A 107 -8.59 2.39 -5.44
C THR A 107 -10.06 2.74 -5.60
N SER A 108 -10.92 2.45 -4.63
CA SER A 108 -12.33 2.84 -4.66
C SER A 108 -12.53 4.37 -4.69
N LEU A 109 -11.55 5.14 -4.21
CA LEU A 109 -11.57 6.61 -4.25
C LEU A 109 -11.38 7.16 -5.67
N ALA A 110 -10.96 6.34 -6.63
CA ALA A 110 -10.87 6.70 -8.04
C ALA A 110 -12.23 7.08 -8.64
N SER A 111 -13.32 6.56 -8.07
CA SER A 111 -14.69 6.88 -8.47
C SER A 111 -15.01 8.38 -8.36
N VAL A 112 -14.33 9.10 -7.48
CA VAL A 112 -14.52 10.55 -7.24
C VAL A 112 -14.16 11.39 -8.48
N ILE A 113 -13.20 10.92 -9.29
CA ILE A 113 -12.81 11.56 -10.55
C ILE A 113 -13.32 10.77 -11.77
N ALA A 114 -14.42 10.02 -11.60
CA ALA A 114 -15.10 9.25 -12.64
C ALA A 114 -14.19 8.23 -13.38
N VAL A 115 -13.24 7.63 -12.69
CA VAL A 115 -12.48 6.47 -13.21
C VAL A 115 -13.42 5.27 -13.27
N PRO A 116 -13.53 4.57 -14.41
CA PRO A 116 -14.40 3.41 -14.56
C PRO A 116 -13.84 2.21 -13.77
N GLU A 117 -14.28 2.08 -12.53
CA GLU A 117 -13.94 0.99 -11.61
C GLU A 117 -15.22 0.49 -10.89
N LEU A 118 -15.08 -0.48 -9.98
CA LEU A 118 -16.22 -1.15 -9.36
C LEU A 118 -17.14 -0.18 -8.59
N MET A 119 -16.56 0.75 -7.83
CA MET A 119 -17.33 1.75 -7.05
C MET A 119 -18.02 2.77 -7.96
N TYR A 120 -17.37 3.17 -9.06
CA TYR A 120 -17.98 4.02 -10.07
C TYR A 120 -19.20 3.33 -10.72
N GLY A 121 -19.06 2.03 -11.06
CA GLY A 121 -20.16 1.24 -11.57
C GLY A 121 -21.34 1.16 -10.58
N ALA A 122 -21.03 1.02 -9.28
CA ALA A 122 -22.05 1.05 -8.23
C ALA A 122 -22.79 2.39 -8.16
N GLN A 123 -22.05 3.50 -8.21
CA GLN A 123 -22.63 4.83 -8.24
C GLN A 123 -23.52 5.02 -9.45
N TRP A 124 -23.08 4.60 -10.63
CA TRP A 124 -23.86 4.69 -11.86
C TRP A 124 -25.19 3.90 -11.77
N ILE A 125 -25.16 2.66 -11.26
CA ILE A 125 -26.37 1.86 -11.04
C ILE A 125 -27.30 2.56 -10.02
N ASN A 126 -26.72 3.07 -8.93
CA ASN A 126 -27.49 3.77 -7.91
C ASN A 126 -28.18 5.04 -8.47
N PHE A 127 -27.50 5.82 -9.26
CA PHE A 127 -28.09 7.01 -9.92
C PHE A 127 -29.26 6.66 -10.82
N ASN A 128 -29.24 5.50 -11.51
CA ASN A 128 -30.29 5.08 -12.43
C ASN A 128 -31.45 4.33 -11.72
N THR A 129 -31.21 3.67 -10.59
CA THR A 129 -32.20 2.77 -9.97
C THR A 129 -32.67 3.26 -8.60
N PHE A 130 -31.96 4.19 -7.98
CA PHE A 130 -32.20 4.68 -6.58
C PHE A 130 -32.19 3.57 -5.52
N ARG A 131 -31.56 2.40 -5.79
CA ARG A 131 -31.48 1.23 -4.91
C ARG A 131 -30.18 1.20 -4.14
N ILE A 132 -29.96 2.19 -3.25
CA ILE A 132 -28.70 2.39 -2.55
C ILE A 132 -28.29 1.17 -1.73
N ILE A 133 -29.20 0.66 -0.90
CA ILE A 133 -28.90 -0.42 0.04
C ILE A 133 -28.54 -1.72 -0.70
N GLU A 134 -29.28 -2.07 -1.74
CA GLU A 134 -29.07 -3.29 -2.51
C GLU A 134 -27.74 -3.25 -3.26
N VAL A 135 -27.42 -2.13 -3.88
CA VAL A 135 -26.16 -1.94 -4.62
C VAL A 135 -24.95 -2.06 -3.68
N TYR A 136 -24.96 -1.35 -2.58
CA TYR A 136 -23.84 -1.40 -1.64
C TYR A 136 -23.76 -2.71 -0.86
N ALA A 137 -24.88 -3.39 -0.62
CA ALA A 137 -24.88 -4.73 -0.03
C ALA A 137 -24.22 -5.78 -0.92
N VAL A 138 -24.19 -5.59 -2.23
CA VAL A 138 -23.47 -6.46 -3.17
C VAL A 138 -22.00 -6.06 -3.30
N ILE A 139 -21.72 -4.76 -3.39
CA ILE A 139 -20.37 -4.25 -3.63
C ILE A 139 -19.43 -4.46 -2.43
N ALA A 140 -19.92 -4.29 -1.20
CA ALA A 140 -19.11 -4.47 -0.02
C ALA A 140 -18.53 -5.90 0.12
N PRO A 141 -19.31 -6.99 -0.05
CA PRO A 141 -18.75 -8.35 -0.09
C PRO A 141 -17.78 -8.58 -1.25
N MET A 142 -17.97 -7.95 -2.41
CA MET A 142 -17.04 -8.06 -3.54
C MET A 142 -15.67 -7.48 -3.20
N TYR A 143 -15.59 -6.27 -2.62
CA TYR A 143 -14.34 -5.69 -2.14
C TYR A 143 -13.68 -6.53 -1.06
N LEU A 144 -14.46 -7.05 -0.10
CA LEU A 144 -13.93 -7.92 0.94
C LEU A 144 -13.41 -9.24 0.37
N GLY A 145 -14.14 -9.85 -0.56
CA GLY A 145 -13.74 -11.11 -1.20
C GLY A 145 -12.44 -10.99 -1.99
N VAL A 146 -12.35 -9.98 -2.85
CA VAL A 146 -11.12 -9.72 -3.62
C VAL A 146 -9.95 -9.39 -2.68
N GLY A 147 -10.16 -8.53 -1.69
CA GLY A 147 -9.16 -8.20 -0.69
C GLY A 147 -8.66 -9.42 0.09
N PHE A 148 -9.57 -10.33 0.46
CA PHE A 148 -9.23 -11.59 1.14
C PHE A 148 -8.41 -12.53 0.25
N ILE A 149 -8.76 -12.66 -1.02
CA ILE A 149 -8.00 -13.47 -1.99
C ILE A 149 -6.59 -12.92 -2.16
N ILE A 150 -6.44 -11.60 -2.34
CA ILE A 150 -5.14 -10.94 -2.45
C ILE A 150 -4.32 -11.19 -1.18
N LEU A 151 -4.91 -11.03 0.00
CA LEU A 151 -4.25 -11.30 1.29
C LEU A 151 -3.73 -12.73 1.36
N MET A 152 -4.56 -13.70 1.00
CA MET A 152 -4.22 -15.11 1.07
C MET A 152 -3.06 -15.46 0.14
N LEU A 153 -3.08 -14.92 -1.09
CA LEU A 153 -2.01 -15.11 -2.07
C LEU A 153 -0.67 -14.49 -1.61
N LEU A 154 -0.72 -13.27 -1.07
CA LEU A 154 0.48 -12.57 -0.59
C LEU A 154 1.06 -13.25 0.67
N ARG A 155 0.23 -13.63 1.62
CA ARG A 155 0.68 -14.34 2.84
C ARG A 155 1.30 -15.70 2.52
N ASN A 156 0.72 -16.44 1.59
CA ASN A 156 1.29 -17.72 1.16
C ASN A 156 2.67 -17.56 0.51
N LYS A 157 2.87 -16.51 -0.31
CA LYS A 157 4.18 -16.20 -0.90
C LYS A 157 5.18 -15.70 0.15
N ALA A 158 4.76 -14.86 1.08
CA ALA A 158 5.60 -14.38 2.16
C ALA A 158 6.05 -15.52 3.09
N ARG A 159 5.13 -16.41 3.46
CA ARG A 159 5.41 -17.56 4.33
C ARG A 159 6.40 -18.56 3.73
N LYS A 160 6.39 -18.75 2.40
CA LYS A 160 7.34 -19.64 1.70
C LYS A 160 8.76 -19.05 1.63
N ARG A 161 8.92 -17.73 1.70
CA ARG A 161 10.22 -17.04 1.56
C ARG A 161 10.87 -16.66 2.90
N VAL A 162 10.14 -16.75 4.00
CA VAL A 162 10.67 -16.51 5.34
C VAL A 162 10.65 -17.86 6.08
N PRO A 163 11.77 -18.62 6.11
CA PRO A 163 11.87 -19.71 7.05
C PRO A 163 11.72 -19.07 8.43
N GLN A 164 10.78 -19.59 9.21
CA GLN A 164 10.58 -19.18 10.59
C GLN A 164 11.87 -19.45 11.35
N CYS A 165 12.70 -18.42 11.53
CA CYS A 165 13.55 -18.38 12.70
C CYS A 165 12.59 -18.27 13.89
N ARG A 166 12.40 -19.38 14.55
CA ARG A 166 11.63 -19.58 15.76
C ARG A 166 12.22 -18.63 16.81
N TYR A 167 11.57 -17.48 17.07
CA TYR A 167 11.80 -16.73 18.31
C TYR A 167 11.07 -17.45 19.46
N GLU A 168 11.41 -18.70 19.67
CA GLU A 168 11.24 -19.36 20.95
C GLU A 168 12.62 -19.31 21.62
N LEU A 169 12.82 -18.29 22.37
CA LEU A 169 13.75 -18.23 23.51
C LEU A 169 13.71 -16.80 24.02
N VAL A 170 12.82 -16.50 24.92
CA VAL A 170 13.10 -16.09 26.30
C VAL A 170 11.72 -15.91 26.97
N LEU A 171 11.31 -16.92 27.69
CA LEU A 171 10.59 -16.78 28.94
C LEU A 171 11.57 -17.02 30.06
#